data_988cab31c71d3f8a39113060b6de880e
#
_entry.id   988cab31c71d3f8a39113060b6de880e
#
_cell.length_a   1.000
_cell.length_b   1.000
_cell.length_c   1.000
_cell.angle_alpha   90.00
_cell.angle_beta   90.00
_cell.angle_gamma   90.00
#
_symmetry.space_group_name_H-M   'P 1'
#
loop_
_entity.id
_entity.type
_entity.pdbx_description
1 polymer ?
#
loop_
_entity_poly.entity_id
_entity_poly.type
_entity_poly.pdbx_seq_one_letter_code
_entity_poly.pdbx_strand_id
1 'polypeptide(L)'
;MRLLLLIIFLCLAGYNFWTLRDVKILYTDFFWGKTTVVVVDHFPMTDRNKVQWYLEHEEELKTRYETIKPFTTKVIIIDANGGLVSAKENPHEDLRCFDDIPSDKKCVIKNTVLIVNILAQSLVHFQMGYGGPLYSLDEKGNIQPEIQEWPNMSD
;
A
#
# COMPACT_ATOMS: atom_id res chain seq x y z
N MET A 1 -35.04 18.67 8.88
CA MET A 1 -35.07 17.40 8.13
C MET A 1 -34.44 17.52 6.74
N ARG A 2 -34.87 18.46 5.87
CA ARG A 2 -34.29 18.63 4.52
C ARG A 2 -32.80 18.97 4.51
N LEU A 3 -32.32 19.84 5.42
CA LEU A 3 -30.90 20.22 5.54
C LEU A 3 -30.03 19.02 5.95
N LEU A 4 -30.50 18.20 6.89
CA LEU A 4 -29.79 17.00 7.35
C LEU A 4 -29.62 15.99 6.22
N LEU A 5 -30.65 15.76 5.41
CA LEU A 5 -30.61 14.88 4.25
C LEU A 5 -29.63 15.38 3.19
N LEU A 6 -29.57 16.69 2.99
CA LEU A 6 -28.63 17.31 2.05
C LEU A 6 -27.18 17.16 2.50
N ILE A 7 -26.91 17.33 3.81
CA ILE A 7 -25.58 17.09 4.39
C ILE A 7 -25.18 15.62 4.23
N ILE A 8 -26.06 14.68 4.57
CA ILE A 8 -25.79 13.24 4.40
C ILE A 8 -25.51 12.91 2.94
N PHE A 9 -26.30 13.45 2.01
CA PHE A 9 -26.08 13.23 0.58
C PHE A 9 -24.73 13.79 0.11
N LEU A 10 -24.35 15.00 0.56
CA LEU A 10 -23.06 15.60 0.22
C LEU A 10 -21.88 14.80 0.81
N CYS A 11 -22.01 14.29 2.04
CA CYS A 11 -21.01 13.43 2.65
C CYS A 11 -20.84 12.11 1.90
N LEU A 12 -21.97 11.48 1.53
CA LEU A 12 -21.95 10.24 0.73
C LEU A 12 -21.40 10.48 -0.67
N ALA A 13 -21.76 11.57 -1.33
CA ALA A 13 -21.22 11.94 -2.63
C ALA A 13 -19.73 12.23 -2.57
N GLY A 14 -19.27 12.97 -1.56
CA GLY A 14 -17.85 13.24 -1.32
C GLY A 14 -17.06 11.96 -1.03
N TYR A 15 -17.61 11.07 -0.20
CA TYR A 15 -17.01 9.77 0.09
C TYR A 15 -16.90 8.89 -1.17
N ASN A 16 -17.98 8.79 -1.96
CA ASN A 16 -17.95 8.04 -3.22
C ASN A 16 -16.96 8.65 -4.21
N PHE A 17 -16.93 9.98 -4.35
CA PHE A 17 -16.00 10.65 -5.25
C PHE A 17 -14.54 10.40 -4.85
N TRP A 18 -14.26 10.33 -3.55
CA TRP A 18 -12.91 10.03 -3.04
C TRP A 18 -12.53 8.56 -3.25
N THR A 19 -13.44 7.63 -3.01
CA THR A 19 -13.19 6.18 -3.13
C THR A 19 -13.16 5.66 -4.57
N LEU A 20 -13.74 6.41 -5.52
CA LEU A 20 -13.75 6.08 -6.95
C LEU A 20 -12.52 6.59 -7.71
N ARG A 21 -11.58 7.25 -7.03
CA ARG A 21 -10.33 7.64 -7.67
C ARG A 21 -9.46 6.43 -7.92
N ASP A 22 -9.01 6.28 -9.16
CA ASP A 22 -8.06 5.23 -9.51
C ASP A 22 -6.74 5.43 -8.76
N VAL A 23 -6.22 4.37 -8.18
CA VAL A 23 -4.88 4.35 -7.61
C VAL A 23 -3.87 4.51 -8.74
N LYS A 24 -2.99 5.48 -8.63
CA LYS A 24 -1.93 5.71 -9.61
C LYS A 24 -0.62 5.13 -9.10
N ILE A 25 0.01 4.27 -9.87
CA ILE A 25 1.37 3.83 -9.62
C ILE A 25 2.30 4.93 -10.15
N LEU A 26 3.01 5.60 -9.24
CA LEU A 26 3.91 6.71 -9.57
C LEU A 26 5.32 6.21 -9.87
N TYR A 27 5.77 5.20 -9.15
CA TYR A 27 7.12 4.68 -9.27
C TYR A 27 7.23 3.27 -8.68
N THR A 28 8.13 2.49 -9.23
CA THR A 28 8.45 1.16 -8.73
C THR A 28 9.96 0.97 -8.67
N ASP A 29 10.45 0.40 -7.57
CA ASP A 29 11.88 0.18 -7.34
C ASP A 29 12.10 -1.23 -6.80
N PHE A 30 13.13 -1.87 -7.30
CA PHE A 30 13.56 -3.18 -6.84
C PHE A 30 14.75 -3.02 -5.90
N PHE A 31 14.52 -3.31 -4.62
CA PHE A 31 15.45 -3.01 -3.55
C PHE A 31 16.02 -4.29 -2.91
N TRP A 32 17.34 -4.36 -2.80
CA TRP A 32 18.04 -5.44 -2.12
C TRP A 32 17.62 -6.87 -2.53
N GLY A 33 17.56 -7.12 -3.85
CA GLY A 33 17.48 -8.47 -4.43
C GLY A 33 16.21 -9.26 -4.19
N LYS A 34 15.35 -8.88 -3.21
CA LYS A 34 14.13 -9.62 -2.87
C LYS A 34 12.96 -8.73 -2.45
N THR A 35 13.17 -7.43 -2.32
CA THR A 35 12.15 -6.48 -1.90
C THR A 35 11.82 -5.53 -3.04
N THR A 36 10.56 -5.37 -3.31
CA THR A 36 10.03 -4.38 -4.25
C THR A 36 9.34 -3.28 -3.49
N VAL A 37 9.55 -2.04 -3.91
CA VAL A 37 8.82 -0.88 -3.44
C VAL A 37 7.93 -0.37 -4.55
N VAL A 38 6.66 -0.16 -4.24
CA VAL A 38 5.66 0.41 -5.15
C VAL A 38 5.17 1.72 -4.51
N VAL A 39 5.41 2.83 -5.18
CA VAL A 39 4.91 4.14 -4.76
C VAL A 39 3.61 4.40 -5.50
N VAL A 40 2.57 4.62 -4.75
CA VAL A 40 1.22 4.88 -5.27
C VAL A 40 0.70 6.23 -4.81
N ASP A 41 -0.32 6.73 -5.47
CA ASP A 41 -1.09 7.89 -5.03
C ASP A 41 -2.56 7.51 -4.95
N HIS A 42 -3.25 8.01 -3.93
CA HIS A 42 -4.66 7.74 -3.64
C HIS A 42 -4.95 6.26 -3.29
N PHE A 43 -4.10 5.67 -2.43
CA PHE A 43 -4.32 4.29 -2.01
C PHE A 43 -5.61 4.11 -1.20
N PRO A 44 -6.28 2.95 -1.26
CA PRO A 44 -7.51 2.70 -0.50
C PRO A 44 -7.35 2.90 1.00
N MET A 45 -8.39 3.41 1.66
CA MET A 45 -8.35 3.73 3.09
C MET A 45 -8.54 2.49 3.98
N THR A 46 -9.41 1.55 3.57
CA THR A 46 -9.72 0.36 4.39
C THR A 46 -8.74 -0.77 4.13
N ASP A 47 -8.39 -1.52 5.16
CA ASP A 47 -7.44 -2.64 5.08
C ASP A 47 -7.86 -3.67 4.04
N ARG A 48 -9.14 -4.04 4.03
CA ARG A 48 -9.69 -4.97 3.05
C ARG A 48 -9.49 -4.48 1.61
N ASN A 49 -9.78 -3.20 1.35
CA ASN A 49 -9.64 -2.63 0.00
C ASN A 49 -8.17 -2.53 -0.41
N LYS A 50 -7.23 -2.30 0.54
CA LYS A 50 -5.79 -2.31 0.28
C LYS A 50 -5.33 -3.68 -0.20
N VAL A 51 -5.72 -4.74 0.52
CA VAL A 51 -5.41 -6.12 0.13
C VAL A 51 -6.04 -6.47 -1.21
N GLN A 52 -7.32 -6.13 -1.39
CA GLN A 52 -8.03 -6.41 -2.63
C GLN A 52 -7.38 -5.70 -3.82
N TRP A 53 -7.00 -4.43 -3.68
CA TRP A 53 -6.28 -3.70 -4.72
C TRP A 53 -5.00 -4.43 -5.14
N TYR A 54 -4.19 -4.88 -4.16
CA TYR A 54 -2.97 -5.63 -4.47
C TYR A 54 -3.26 -6.91 -5.25
N LEU A 55 -4.25 -7.70 -4.82
CA LEU A 55 -4.62 -8.94 -5.48
C LEU A 55 -5.09 -8.71 -6.93
N GLU A 56 -5.84 -7.65 -7.17
CA GLU A 56 -6.34 -7.28 -8.50
C GLU A 56 -5.22 -6.77 -9.43
N HIS A 57 -4.15 -6.16 -8.87
CA HIS A 57 -3.07 -5.56 -9.65
C HIS A 57 -1.77 -6.36 -9.62
N GLU A 58 -1.72 -7.50 -8.92
CA GLU A 58 -0.51 -8.32 -8.79
C GLU A 58 0.05 -8.73 -10.14
N GLU A 59 -0.78 -9.18 -11.08
CA GLU A 59 -0.35 -9.55 -12.43
C GLU A 59 0.14 -8.34 -13.24
N GLU A 60 -0.46 -7.18 -13.09
CA GLU A 60 0.02 -5.95 -13.71
C GLU A 60 1.39 -5.54 -13.16
N LEU A 61 1.57 -5.63 -11.84
CA LEU A 61 2.86 -5.37 -11.17
C LEU A 61 3.95 -6.34 -11.63
N LYS A 62 3.60 -7.60 -11.92
CA LYS A 62 4.52 -8.61 -12.46
C LYS A 62 4.89 -8.34 -13.92
N THR A 63 3.89 -8.09 -14.76
CA THR A 63 4.06 -8.09 -16.22
C THR A 63 4.40 -6.71 -16.78
N ARG A 64 3.66 -5.68 -16.40
CA ARG A 64 3.81 -4.34 -16.95
C ARG A 64 4.94 -3.55 -16.30
N TYR A 65 5.06 -3.66 -14.98
CA TYR A 65 6.08 -2.95 -14.22
C TYR A 65 7.33 -3.79 -13.96
N GLU A 66 7.28 -5.10 -14.27
CA GLU A 66 8.36 -6.07 -14.02
C GLU A 66 8.93 -6.01 -12.58
N THR A 67 8.10 -5.55 -11.64
CA THR A 67 8.51 -5.21 -10.29
C THR A 67 8.52 -6.42 -9.38
N ILE A 68 7.60 -7.37 -9.60
CA ILE A 68 7.54 -8.60 -8.81
C ILE A 68 8.25 -9.70 -9.62
N LYS A 69 9.46 -10.02 -9.20
CA LYS A 69 10.28 -11.09 -9.77
C LYS A 69 9.96 -12.44 -9.13
N PRO A 70 10.30 -13.59 -9.73
CA PRO A 70 10.06 -14.91 -9.13
C PRO A 70 10.68 -15.12 -7.75
N PHE A 71 11.70 -14.34 -7.42
CA PHE A 71 12.41 -14.39 -6.13
C PHE A 71 12.06 -13.22 -5.20
N THR A 72 11.07 -12.39 -5.55
CA THR A 72 10.57 -11.33 -4.66
C THR A 72 9.87 -11.97 -3.46
N THR A 73 10.32 -11.64 -2.26
CA THR A 73 9.73 -12.12 -1.01
C THR A 73 8.95 -11.05 -0.26
N LYS A 74 9.10 -9.79 -0.67
CA LYS A 74 8.43 -8.68 -0.01
C LYS A 74 8.06 -7.59 -1.02
N VAL A 75 6.82 -7.10 -0.94
CA VAL A 75 6.37 -5.91 -1.64
C VAL A 75 5.97 -4.87 -0.60
N ILE A 76 6.52 -3.67 -0.68
CA ILE A 76 6.22 -2.54 0.20
C ILE A 76 5.49 -1.50 -0.62
N ILE A 77 4.26 -1.16 -0.21
CA ILE A 77 3.46 -0.11 -0.85
C ILE A 77 3.52 1.14 0.02
N ILE A 78 3.95 2.24 -0.60
CA ILE A 78 4.06 3.56 0.01
C ILE A 78 3.04 4.48 -0.68
N ASP A 79 2.16 5.10 0.10
CA ASP A 79 1.24 6.11 -0.42
C ASP A 79 1.90 7.48 -0.38
N ALA A 80 2.10 8.06 -1.57
CA ALA A 80 2.71 9.38 -1.73
C ALA A 80 1.79 10.53 -1.30
N ASN A 81 0.49 10.27 -1.14
CA ASN A 81 -0.51 11.22 -0.66
C ASN A 81 -0.39 12.62 -1.31
N GLY A 82 -0.44 12.63 -2.63
CA GLY A 82 -0.36 13.86 -3.42
C GLY A 82 0.88 13.98 -4.31
N GLY A 83 1.69 12.92 -4.40
CA GLY A 83 2.79 12.82 -5.36
C GLY A 83 4.19 12.83 -4.73
N LEU A 84 5.18 12.83 -5.60
CA LEU A 84 6.58 12.90 -5.19
C LEU A 84 6.94 14.32 -4.73
N VAL A 85 7.84 14.40 -3.75
CA VAL A 85 8.26 15.65 -3.09
C VAL A 85 9.76 15.91 -3.30
N SER A 86 10.17 17.16 -3.08
CA SER A 86 11.56 17.57 -3.05
C SER A 86 12.12 17.43 -1.64
N ALA A 87 13.31 16.85 -1.50
CA ALA A 87 14.00 16.76 -0.21
C ALA A 87 14.35 18.15 0.35
N LYS A 88 14.60 19.12 -0.51
CA LYS A 88 14.90 20.51 -0.09
C LYS A 88 13.72 21.20 0.56
N GLU A 89 12.50 20.89 0.07
CA GLU A 89 11.26 21.48 0.58
C GLU A 89 10.74 20.75 1.83
N ASN A 90 11.25 19.55 2.11
CA ASN A 90 10.81 18.68 3.22
C ASN A 90 11.98 18.18 4.08
N PRO A 91 12.80 19.08 4.64
CA PRO A 91 14.06 18.70 5.30
C PRO A 91 13.88 17.95 6.64
N HIS A 92 12.68 17.92 7.19
CA HIS A 92 12.35 17.29 8.49
C HIS A 92 11.57 15.97 8.33
N GLU A 93 11.24 15.59 7.09
CA GLU A 93 10.48 14.38 6.81
C GLU A 93 11.41 13.18 6.60
N ASP A 94 10.96 12.00 7.03
CA ASP A 94 11.65 10.74 6.70
C ASP A 94 11.35 10.36 5.25
N LEU A 95 12.27 10.70 4.38
CA LEU A 95 12.13 10.56 2.93
C LEU A 95 12.84 9.34 2.40
N ARG A 96 12.25 8.74 1.37
CA ARG A 96 12.94 7.83 0.44
C ARG A 96 13.05 8.52 -0.91
N CYS A 97 14.27 8.67 -1.40
CA CYS A 97 14.54 9.30 -2.69
C CYS A 97 15.00 8.26 -3.72
N PHE A 98 14.70 8.52 -4.99
CA PHE A 98 14.98 7.66 -6.13
C PHE A 98 15.90 8.41 -7.09
N ASP A 99 17.16 7.95 -7.22
CA ASP A 99 18.22 8.68 -7.94
C ASP A 99 18.07 8.64 -9.46
N ASP A 100 17.33 7.67 -9.97
CA ASP A 100 17.01 7.52 -11.40
C ASP A 100 15.88 8.43 -11.88
N ILE A 101 15.16 9.12 -10.98
CA ILE A 101 14.17 10.13 -11.36
C ILE A 101 14.89 11.47 -11.63
N PRO A 102 14.92 11.97 -12.87
CA PRO A 102 15.60 13.22 -13.24
C PRO A 102 14.77 14.45 -12.86
N SER A 103 14.44 14.61 -11.58
CA SER A 103 13.63 15.70 -11.06
C SER A 103 14.04 16.04 -9.64
N ASP A 104 13.86 17.29 -9.22
CA ASP A 104 14.00 17.69 -7.81
C ASP A 104 12.92 17.00 -6.93
N LYS A 105 11.75 16.73 -7.49
CA LYS A 105 10.68 15.95 -6.85
C LYS A 105 10.87 14.47 -7.15
N LYS A 106 11.80 13.86 -6.45
CA LYS A 106 12.17 12.44 -6.60
C LYS A 106 12.08 11.65 -5.31
N CYS A 107 11.48 12.20 -4.29
CA CYS A 107 11.37 11.56 -2.99
C CYS A 107 9.91 11.31 -2.63
N VAL A 108 9.67 10.35 -1.74
CA VAL A 108 8.39 10.07 -1.11
C VAL A 108 8.56 10.08 0.40
N ILE A 109 7.58 10.62 1.12
CA ILE A 109 7.51 10.46 2.58
C ILE A 109 7.22 8.98 2.85
N LYS A 110 7.96 8.35 3.77
CA LYS A 110 7.86 6.91 4.07
C LYS A 110 6.54 6.55 4.76
N ASN A 111 5.43 6.83 4.12
CA ASN A 111 4.10 6.42 4.55
C ASN A 111 3.78 5.03 4.01
N THR A 112 4.32 3.99 4.67
CA THR A 112 4.05 2.59 4.29
C THR A 112 2.64 2.21 4.70
N VAL A 113 1.82 1.85 3.71
CA VAL A 113 0.39 1.56 3.90
C VAL A 113 0.06 0.08 3.79
N LEU A 114 0.90 -0.70 3.09
CA LEU A 114 0.76 -2.15 2.97
C LEU A 114 2.13 -2.80 2.77
N ILE A 115 2.38 -3.89 3.47
CA ILE A 115 3.52 -4.78 3.26
C ILE A 115 2.98 -6.15 2.92
N VAL A 116 3.38 -6.68 1.77
CA VAL A 116 3.03 -8.02 1.31
C VAL A 116 4.25 -8.91 1.49
N ASN A 117 4.16 -9.91 2.35
CA ASN A 117 5.20 -10.91 2.56
C ASN A 117 4.84 -12.18 1.80
N ILE A 118 5.67 -12.56 0.83
CA ILE A 118 5.50 -13.73 -0.02
C ILE A 118 6.42 -14.82 0.52
N LEU A 119 5.87 -15.74 1.32
CA LEU A 119 6.65 -16.81 1.97
C LEU A 119 6.80 -18.05 1.09
N ALA A 120 5.77 -18.35 0.29
CA ALA A 120 5.76 -19.42 -0.73
C ALA A 120 4.70 -19.06 -1.78
N GLN A 121 4.64 -19.80 -2.89
CA GLN A 121 3.70 -19.51 -3.99
C GLN A 121 2.21 -19.41 -3.56
N SER A 122 1.85 -20.02 -2.43
CA SER A 122 0.48 -20.02 -1.89
C SER A 122 0.34 -19.36 -0.52
N LEU A 123 1.43 -18.88 0.10
CA LEU A 123 1.41 -18.31 1.44
C LEU A 123 1.84 -16.86 1.38
N VAL A 124 0.85 -15.98 1.37
CA VAL A 124 1.02 -14.54 1.32
C VAL A 124 0.39 -13.90 2.55
N HIS A 125 1.15 -13.09 3.28
CA HIS A 125 0.67 -12.32 4.41
C HIS A 125 0.67 -10.82 4.10
N PHE A 126 -0.37 -10.14 4.52
CA PHE A 126 -0.58 -8.71 4.30
C PHE A 126 -0.49 -7.99 5.64
N GLN A 127 0.45 -7.09 5.79
CA GLN A 127 0.62 -6.27 7.00
C GLN A 127 0.27 -4.82 6.70
N MET A 128 -0.57 -4.22 7.52
CA MET A 128 -0.97 -2.81 7.38
C MET A 128 0.08 -1.90 7.99
N GLY A 129 0.95 -1.36 7.14
CA GLY A 129 2.09 -0.55 7.59
C GLY A 129 3.07 -1.33 8.48
N TYR A 130 3.97 -0.62 9.14
CA TYR A 130 4.88 -1.23 10.10
C TYR A 130 4.20 -1.43 11.45
N GLY A 131 4.14 -2.69 11.92
CA GLY A 131 3.55 -3.04 13.21
C GLY A 131 2.02 -3.04 13.26
N GLY A 132 1.36 -2.85 12.13
CA GLY A 132 -0.10 -2.93 12.03
C GLY A 132 -0.63 -4.36 11.92
N PRO A 133 -1.96 -4.52 11.84
CA PRO A 133 -2.61 -5.82 11.78
C PRO A 133 -2.17 -6.64 10.57
N LEU A 134 -2.18 -7.96 10.76
CA LEU A 134 -1.87 -8.95 9.74
C LEU A 134 -3.15 -9.57 9.18
N TYR A 135 -3.10 -9.87 7.89
CA TYR A 135 -4.17 -10.56 7.17
C TYR A 135 -3.57 -11.67 6.29
N SER A 136 -4.32 -12.73 6.07
CA SER A 136 -4.02 -13.78 5.11
C SER A 136 -5.25 -14.11 4.27
N LEU A 137 -5.08 -15.02 3.31
CA LEU A 137 -6.20 -15.56 2.53
C LEU A 137 -6.55 -16.94 3.06
N ASP A 138 -7.85 -17.20 3.22
CA ASP A 138 -8.35 -18.55 3.47
C ASP A 138 -8.26 -19.43 2.20
N GLU A 139 -8.60 -20.71 2.32
CA GLU A 139 -8.61 -21.67 1.21
C GLU A 139 -9.53 -21.27 0.04
N LYS A 140 -10.49 -20.36 0.30
CA LYS A 140 -11.42 -19.83 -0.70
C LYS A 140 -10.97 -18.48 -1.26
N GLY A 141 -9.82 -17.95 -0.80
CA GLY A 141 -9.29 -16.65 -1.20
C GLY A 141 -9.94 -15.46 -0.48
N ASN A 142 -10.67 -15.67 0.63
CA ASN A 142 -11.22 -14.57 1.40
C ASN A 142 -10.17 -14.00 2.35
N ILE A 143 -10.17 -12.68 2.50
CA ILE A 143 -9.29 -11.96 3.41
C ILE A 143 -9.72 -12.19 4.85
N GLN A 144 -8.81 -12.76 5.65
CA GLN A 144 -9.02 -13.06 7.06
C GLN A 144 -7.96 -12.35 7.93
N PRO A 145 -8.34 -11.76 9.07
CA PRO A 145 -7.37 -11.22 10.02
C PRO A 145 -6.60 -12.39 10.67
N GLU A 146 -5.30 -12.21 10.81
CA GLU A 146 -4.46 -13.14 11.58
C GLU A 146 -4.45 -12.73 13.04
N ILE A 147 -4.76 -13.68 13.92
CA ILE A 147 -4.63 -13.49 15.36
C ILE A 147 -3.14 -13.64 15.70
N GLN A 148 -2.48 -12.54 16.04
CA GLN A 148 -1.16 -12.64 16.66
C GLN A 148 -1.32 -13.14 18.10
N GLU A 149 -1.22 -14.44 18.29
CA GLU A 149 -1.02 -14.99 19.62
C GLU A 149 0.40 -14.64 20.07
N TRP A 150 0.54 -13.61 20.90
CA TRP A 150 1.78 -13.39 21.64
C TRP A 150 1.95 -14.57 22.58
N PRO A 151 3.08 -15.29 22.53
CA PRO A 151 3.35 -16.28 23.55
C PRO A 151 3.28 -15.57 24.91
N ASN A 152 2.36 -16.03 25.78
CA ASN A 152 2.26 -15.54 27.14
C ASN A 152 3.64 -15.68 27.78
N MET A 153 4.35 -14.57 27.92
CA MET A 153 5.53 -14.52 28.79
C MET A 153 5.04 -14.46 30.24
N SER A 154 4.50 -15.59 30.69
CA SER A 154 4.25 -15.87 32.08
C SER A 154 5.00 -17.15 32.41
N ASP A 155 6.28 -16.99 32.78
CA ASP A 155 7.00 -17.84 33.73
C ASP A 155 8.20 -17.06 34.26
#